data_e8eefb2a894788e7b9b34398aff9e8d2
#
_entry.id   e8eefb2a894788e7b9b34398aff9e8d2
#
_cell.length_a   1.000
_cell.length_b   1.000
_cell.length_c   1.000
_cell.angle_alpha   90.00
_cell.angle_beta   90.00
_cell.angle_gamma   90.00
#
_symmetry.space_group_name_H-M   'P 1'
#
loop_
_entity.id
_entity.type
_entity.pdbx_description
1 polymer ?
#
loop_
_entity_poly.entity_id
_entity_poly.type
_entity_poly.pdbx_seq_one_letter_code
_entity_poly.pdbx_strand_id
1 'polypeptide(L)'
;MKITYNTFSEKGTRGENQDFIQTVADKDNGRYAFILCDGMGGHAHGHLAARIVATSIARDIKHNSPKNGNDTPAMISRASWTLDTMADVYGGAKMGTTMVMAYIEGDEMTVMHCGDSRCYVYDADKNIKYVTADHNSGDYMGAPITRCFFTGQPEKAEPDVKTFKVAPGDRIFLCSDGVYPCMAPDILRDRLMDDRPMEDIMDTFKFMCEKFSEDNYSAILVKID
;
A
#
# COMPACT_ATOMS: atom_id res chain seq x y z
N MET A 1 19.10 -3.66 -12.60
CA MET A 1 18.25 -4.33 -11.62
C MET A 1 16.94 -4.66 -12.30
N LYS A 2 16.50 -5.90 -12.24
CA LYS A 2 15.22 -6.34 -12.81
C LYS A 2 14.21 -6.39 -11.67
N ILE A 3 12.99 -5.89 -11.90
CA ILE A 3 11.90 -5.90 -10.92
C ILE A 3 10.76 -6.73 -11.49
N THR A 4 10.33 -7.71 -10.72
CA THR A 4 9.16 -8.53 -11.00
C THR A 4 8.14 -8.36 -9.88
N TYR A 5 6.85 -8.41 -10.20
CA TYR A 5 5.81 -8.28 -9.19
C TYR A 5 4.54 -9.06 -9.57
N ASN A 6 3.76 -9.38 -8.55
CA ASN A 6 2.44 -9.97 -8.69
C ASN A 6 1.49 -9.32 -7.68
N THR A 7 0.19 -9.29 -7.99
CA THR A 7 -0.82 -8.62 -7.17
C THR A 7 -2.11 -9.42 -7.13
N PHE A 8 -2.84 -9.29 -6.03
CA PHE A 8 -4.27 -9.62 -5.98
C PHE A 8 -5.05 -8.54 -5.21
N SER A 9 -6.32 -8.43 -5.52
CA SER A 9 -7.26 -7.56 -4.79
C SER A 9 -8.65 -8.18 -4.87
N GLU A 10 -9.16 -8.59 -3.75
CA GLU A 10 -10.39 -9.37 -3.65
C GLU A 10 -11.38 -8.76 -2.66
N LYS A 11 -12.63 -8.91 -2.99
CA LYS A 11 -13.74 -8.40 -2.16
C LYS A 11 -13.86 -9.12 -0.81
N GLY A 12 -13.46 -10.37 -0.74
CA GLY A 12 -13.71 -11.22 0.43
C GLY A 12 -15.20 -11.38 0.71
N THR A 13 -15.55 -11.36 1.98
CA THR A 13 -16.94 -11.50 2.46
C THR A 13 -17.74 -10.20 2.43
N ARG A 14 -17.09 -9.05 2.17
CA ARG A 14 -17.73 -7.73 2.12
C ARG A 14 -18.66 -7.57 0.90
N GLY A 15 -19.57 -6.60 0.95
CA GLY A 15 -20.46 -6.28 -0.16
C GLY A 15 -19.74 -5.70 -1.38
N GLU A 16 -18.68 -4.93 -1.16
CA GLU A 16 -17.89 -4.22 -2.16
C GLU A 16 -16.40 -4.36 -1.84
N ASN A 17 -15.54 -4.31 -2.86
CA ASN A 17 -14.09 -4.15 -2.66
C ASN A 17 -13.75 -2.66 -2.59
N GLN A 18 -13.31 -2.21 -1.43
CA GLN A 18 -12.89 -0.82 -1.19
C GLN A 18 -11.37 -0.63 -1.28
N ASP A 19 -10.62 -1.71 -1.41
CA ASP A 19 -9.18 -1.66 -1.70
C ASP A 19 -8.92 -1.25 -3.14
N PHE A 20 -7.82 -0.56 -3.36
CA PHE A 20 -7.36 -0.23 -4.70
C PHE A 20 -5.84 -0.32 -4.83
N ILE A 21 -5.40 -1.06 -5.86
CA ILE A 21 -3.98 -1.19 -6.22
C ILE A 21 -3.71 -0.38 -7.48
N GLN A 22 -2.63 0.39 -7.45
CA GLN A 22 -2.10 1.09 -8.61
C GLN A 22 -0.60 0.85 -8.73
N THR A 23 -0.16 0.45 -9.92
CA THR A 23 1.26 0.28 -10.23
C THR A 23 1.71 1.25 -11.31
N VAL A 24 2.95 1.72 -11.21
CA VAL A 24 3.64 2.49 -12.24
C VAL A 24 4.94 1.75 -12.57
N ALA A 25 5.19 1.50 -13.84
CA ALA A 25 6.42 0.88 -14.31
C ALA A 25 6.97 1.67 -15.50
N ASP A 26 7.91 2.56 -15.20
CA ASP A 26 8.71 3.29 -16.21
C ASP A 26 10.07 2.60 -16.32
N LYS A 27 10.10 1.57 -17.16
CA LYS A 27 11.29 0.70 -17.34
C LYS A 27 12.45 1.44 -17.95
N ASP A 28 12.17 2.43 -18.79
CA ASP A 28 13.20 3.18 -19.53
C ASP A 28 14.01 4.08 -18.57
N ASN A 29 13.35 4.58 -17.52
CA ASN A 29 13.98 5.40 -16.48
C ASN A 29 14.29 4.61 -15.19
N GLY A 30 14.02 3.31 -15.15
CA GLY A 30 14.24 2.48 -13.97
C GLY A 30 13.40 2.87 -12.77
N ARG A 31 12.19 3.39 -13.01
CA ARG A 31 11.26 3.86 -11.97
C ARG A 31 10.06 2.95 -11.84
N TYR A 32 9.75 2.58 -10.61
CA TYR A 32 8.60 1.76 -10.29
C TYR A 32 7.89 2.31 -9.06
N ALA A 33 6.56 2.28 -9.07
CA ALA A 33 5.77 2.55 -7.87
C ALA A 33 4.69 1.50 -7.70
N PHE A 34 4.53 1.04 -6.47
CA PHE A 34 3.54 0.08 -6.03
C PHE A 34 2.74 0.77 -4.93
N ILE A 35 1.46 1.02 -5.19
CA ILE A 35 0.57 1.80 -4.33
C ILE A 35 -0.62 0.91 -3.97
N LEU A 36 -0.93 0.82 -2.69
CA LEU A 36 -2.10 0.16 -2.17
C LEU A 36 -2.82 1.15 -1.24
N CYS A 37 -4.10 1.32 -1.49
CA CYS A 37 -5.01 2.14 -0.71
C CYS A 37 -6.17 1.27 -0.26
N ASP A 38 -6.50 1.31 1.04
CA ASP A 38 -7.63 0.64 1.65
C ASP A 38 -8.68 1.70 1.98
N GLY A 39 -9.83 1.60 1.33
CA GLY A 39 -10.93 2.54 1.49
C GLY A 39 -11.69 2.28 2.78
N MET A 40 -11.81 3.28 3.63
CA MET A 40 -12.41 3.14 4.95
C MET A 40 -13.85 2.67 4.89
N GLY A 41 -14.09 1.44 5.37
CA GLY A 41 -15.40 0.85 5.58
C GLY A 41 -16.30 1.73 6.47
N GLY A 42 -17.60 1.67 6.24
CA GLY A 42 -18.58 2.49 6.97
C GLY A 42 -18.82 3.88 6.37
N HIS A 43 -18.06 4.31 5.38
CA HIS A 43 -18.29 5.50 4.57
C HIS A 43 -18.76 5.09 3.17
N ALA A 44 -19.75 5.77 2.63
CA ALA A 44 -20.46 5.38 1.41
C ALA A 44 -19.59 5.36 0.12
N HIS A 45 -18.32 5.81 0.19
CA HIS A 45 -17.46 5.98 -0.97
C HIS A 45 -15.98 5.63 -0.69
N GLY A 46 -15.70 4.65 0.17
CA GLY A 46 -14.32 4.23 0.48
C GLY A 46 -13.55 3.79 -0.77
N HIS A 47 -14.19 3.02 -1.67
CA HIS A 47 -13.61 2.60 -2.94
C HIS A 47 -13.21 3.77 -3.85
N LEU A 48 -14.01 4.87 -3.84
CA LEU A 48 -13.68 6.09 -4.60
C LEU A 48 -12.48 6.80 -3.97
N ALA A 49 -12.43 6.92 -2.64
CA ALA A 49 -11.30 7.53 -1.95
C ALA A 49 -9.99 6.79 -2.27
N ALA A 50 -9.98 5.47 -2.14
CA ALA A 50 -8.82 4.63 -2.46
C ALA A 50 -8.35 4.84 -3.90
N ARG A 51 -9.27 4.80 -4.85
CA ARG A 51 -8.98 5.00 -6.28
C ARG A 51 -8.47 6.42 -6.57
N ILE A 52 -9.09 7.46 -6.01
CA ILE A 52 -8.72 8.86 -6.23
C ILE A 52 -7.30 9.11 -5.73
N VAL A 53 -7.01 8.71 -4.48
CA VAL A 53 -5.69 8.93 -3.85
C VAL A 53 -4.61 8.16 -4.61
N ALA A 54 -4.79 6.87 -4.84
CA ALA A 54 -3.80 6.06 -5.57
C ALA A 54 -3.53 6.59 -6.98
N THR A 55 -4.58 6.98 -7.72
CA THR A 55 -4.44 7.53 -9.08
C THR A 55 -3.77 8.90 -9.09
N SER A 56 -4.08 9.75 -8.11
CA SER A 56 -3.46 11.08 -7.96
C SER A 56 -1.96 10.95 -7.72
N ILE A 57 -1.56 10.09 -6.77
CA ILE A 57 -0.16 9.80 -6.45
C ILE A 57 0.56 9.20 -7.68
N ALA A 58 -0.03 8.21 -8.34
CA ALA A 58 0.56 7.59 -9.52
C ALA A 58 0.77 8.57 -10.68
N ARG A 59 -0.16 9.54 -10.86
CA ARG A 59 -0.02 10.61 -11.85
C ARG A 59 1.14 11.54 -11.49
N ASP A 60 1.26 11.88 -10.22
CA ASP A 60 2.31 12.77 -9.74
C ASP A 60 3.71 12.15 -9.95
N ILE A 61 3.89 10.88 -9.63
CA ILE A 61 5.13 10.13 -9.81
C ILE A 61 5.64 10.11 -11.27
N LYS A 62 4.75 10.17 -12.24
CA LYS A 62 5.14 10.23 -13.67
C LYS A 62 5.92 11.50 -14.01
N HIS A 63 5.71 12.57 -13.27
CA HIS A 63 6.30 13.88 -13.53
C HIS A 63 7.32 14.29 -12.46
N ASN A 64 7.18 13.79 -11.24
CA ASN A 64 7.99 14.14 -10.09
C ASN A 64 8.56 12.86 -9.46
N SER A 65 9.80 12.94 -8.95
CA SER A 65 10.40 11.82 -8.24
C SER A 65 10.27 12.02 -6.73
N PRO A 66 9.52 11.18 -6.01
CA PRO A 66 9.47 11.24 -4.55
C PRO A 66 10.71 10.63 -3.88
N LYS A 67 11.81 10.54 -4.61
CA LYS A 67 13.08 10.05 -4.11
C LYS A 67 13.52 10.86 -2.89
N ASN A 68 13.96 10.15 -1.85
CA ASN A 68 14.34 10.77 -0.57
C ASN A 68 13.24 11.60 0.11
N GLY A 69 11.99 11.43 -0.30
CA GLY A 69 10.85 12.14 0.27
C GLY A 69 10.76 13.63 -0.12
N ASN A 70 11.61 14.13 -1.01
CA ASN A 70 11.70 15.57 -1.31
C ASN A 70 10.39 16.19 -1.83
N ASP A 71 9.69 15.51 -2.73
CA ASP A 71 8.43 15.99 -3.30
C ASP A 71 7.18 15.48 -2.56
N THR A 72 7.37 14.73 -1.47
CA THR A 72 6.28 14.11 -0.70
C THR A 72 5.23 15.10 -0.22
N PRO A 73 5.57 16.24 0.45
CA PRO A 73 4.54 17.13 0.97
C PRO A 73 3.63 17.69 -0.14
N ALA A 74 4.21 18.04 -1.28
CA ALA A 74 3.45 18.59 -2.40
C ALA A 74 2.56 17.49 -3.06
N MET A 75 3.07 16.27 -3.19
CA MET A 75 2.32 15.12 -3.72
C MET A 75 1.12 14.77 -2.81
N ILE A 76 1.33 14.72 -1.49
CA ILE A 76 0.27 14.43 -0.52
C ILE A 76 -0.78 15.53 -0.53
N SER A 77 -0.36 16.80 -0.54
CA SER A 77 -1.29 17.94 -0.62
C SER A 77 -2.15 17.90 -1.89
N ARG A 78 -1.56 17.56 -3.04
CA ARG A 78 -2.32 17.41 -4.30
C ARG A 78 -3.30 16.24 -4.25
N ALA A 79 -2.92 15.11 -3.64
CA ALA A 79 -3.82 13.97 -3.49
C ALA A 79 -4.99 14.29 -2.56
N SER A 80 -4.74 14.95 -1.41
CA SER A 80 -5.78 15.40 -0.48
C SER A 80 -6.73 16.41 -1.14
N TRP A 81 -6.18 17.41 -1.84
CA TRP A 81 -6.99 18.38 -2.57
C TRP A 81 -7.86 17.73 -3.66
N THR A 82 -7.31 16.74 -4.37
CA THR A 82 -8.07 15.99 -5.38
C THR A 82 -9.21 15.21 -4.73
N LEU A 83 -8.97 14.60 -3.57
CA LEU A 83 -9.99 13.88 -2.80
C LEU A 83 -11.12 14.82 -2.38
N ASP A 84 -10.79 15.99 -1.81
CA ASP A 84 -11.77 17.00 -1.39
C ASP A 84 -12.60 17.51 -2.58
N THR A 85 -11.94 17.85 -3.68
CA THR A 85 -12.61 18.32 -4.90
C THR A 85 -13.59 17.28 -5.45
N MET A 86 -13.20 16.00 -5.43
CA MET A 86 -14.09 14.92 -5.88
C MET A 86 -15.22 14.67 -4.90
N ALA A 87 -14.99 14.83 -3.59
CA ALA A 87 -16.05 14.73 -2.59
C ALA A 87 -17.18 15.75 -2.84
N ASP A 88 -16.84 16.98 -3.24
CA ASP A 88 -17.81 18.00 -3.57
C ASP A 88 -18.70 17.58 -4.75
N VAL A 89 -18.15 16.90 -5.77
CA VAL A 89 -18.91 16.33 -6.89
C VAL A 89 -19.93 15.29 -6.42
N TYR A 90 -19.63 14.59 -5.34
CA TYR A 90 -20.53 13.62 -4.70
C TYR A 90 -21.34 14.23 -3.53
N GLY A 91 -21.65 15.52 -3.60
CA GLY A 91 -22.51 16.20 -2.64
C GLY A 91 -21.88 16.44 -1.27
N GLY A 92 -20.56 16.58 -1.18
CA GLY A 92 -19.82 16.73 0.06
C GLY A 92 -19.66 15.43 0.85
N ALA A 93 -19.58 14.31 0.14
CA ALA A 93 -19.47 12.99 0.75
C ALA A 93 -18.25 12.87 1.65
N LYS A 94 -18.45 12.29 2.85
CA LYS A 94 -17.33 11.90 3.71
C LYS A 94 -16.75 10.60 3.20
N MET A 95 -15.48 10.64 2.80
CA MET A 95 -14.75 9.48 2.32
C MET A 95 -13.29 9.53 2.77
N GLY A 96 -12.69 8.38 2.95
CA GLY A 96 -11.31 8.28 3.39
C GLY A 96 -10.65 6.98 2.95
N THR A 97 -9.33 6.96 3.03
CA THR A 97 -8.52 5.79 2.66
C THR A 97 -7.15 5.83 3.34
N THR A 98 -6.61 4.66 3.60
CA THR A 98 -5.19 4.50 3.90
C THR A 98 -4.34 4.67 2.65
N MET A 99 -3.04 4.68 2.80
CA MET A 99 -2.10 4.59 1.69
C MET A 99 -0.79 3.97 2.16
N VAL A 100 -0.33 2.94 1.46
CA VAL A 100 1.03 2.44 1.54
C VAL A 100 1.62 2.37 0.13
N MET A 101 2.85 2.88 -0.01
CA MET A 101 3.54 2.94 -1.30
C MET A 101 5.00 2.54 -1.15
N ALA A 102 5.51 1.77 -2.12
CA ALA A 102 6.93 1.56 -2.35
C ALA A 102 7.30 2.16 -3.71
N TYR A 103 8.13 3.20 -3.69
CA TYR A 103 8.71 3.81 -4.89
C TYR A 103 10.17 3.40 -5.03
N ILE A 104 10.55 2.89 -6.19
CA ILE A 104 11.92 2.41 -6.49
C ILE A 104 12.46 3.19 -7.68
N GLU A 105 13.65 3.77 -7.51
CA GLU A 105 14.41 4.43 -8.57
C GLU A 105 15.90 4.06 -8.45
N GLY A 106 16.41 3.36 -9.45
CA GLY A 106 17.77 2.81 -9.39
C GLY A 106 17.89 1.74 -8.30
N ASP A 107 18.79 1.94 -7.33
CA ASP A 107 19.01 1.05 -6.17
C ASP A 107 18.41 1.60 -4.86
N GLU A 108 17.64 2.69 -4.95
CA GLU A 108 16.99 3.28 -3.79
C GLU A 108 15.49 3.02 -3.81
N MET A 109 14.93 2.74 -2.64
CA MET A 109 13.51 2.62 -2.40
C MET A 109 13.04 3.60 -1.34
N THR A 110 11.96 4.32 -1.63
CA THR A 110 11.25 5.16 -0.66
C THR A 110 9.90 4.51 -0.36
N VAL A 111 9.68 4.17 0.90
CA VAL A 111 8.38 3.73 1.42
C VAL A 111 7.66 4.94 2.01
N MET A 112 6.40 5.12 1.65
CA MET A 112 5.49 6.09 2.25
C MET A 112 4.28 5.34 2.80
N HIS A 113 3.84 5.72 4.00
CA HIS A 113 2.79 4.99 4.68
C HIS A 113 1.91 5.93 5.50
N CYS A 114 0.60 5.80 5.35
CA CYS A 114 -0.41 6.57 6.05
C CYS A 114 -1.64 5.69 6.30
N GLY A 115 -1.83 5.20 7.52
CA GLY A 115 -2.88 4.26 7.90
C GLY A 115 -2.34 3.00 8.57
N ASP A 116 -2.98 1.86 8.34
CA ASP A 116 -2.65 0.53 8.88
C ASP A 116 -2.45 -0.55 7.79
N SER A 117 -2.54 -0.18 6.51
CA SER A 117 -1.99 -1.03 5.44
C SER A 117 -0.47 -1.10 5.58
N ARG A 118 0.15 -2.25 5.39
CA ARG A 118 1.56 -2.48 5.75
C ARG A 118 2.47 -2.68 4.56
N CYS A 119 3.74 -2.28 4.71
CA CYS A 119 4.85 -2.65 3.85
C CYS A 119 5.88 -3.43 4.64
N TYR A 120 6.21 -4.64 4.19
CA TYR A 120 7.28 -5.48 4.71
C TYR A 120 8.42 -5.53 3.69
N VAL A 121 9.65 -5.41 4.16
CA VAL A 121 10.85 -5.54 3.33
C VAL A 121 11.81 -6.54 3.97
N TYR A 122 12.14 -7.58 3.22
CA TYR A 122 13.08 -8.62 3.63
C TYR A 122 14.29 -8.61 2.69
N ASP A 123 15.47 -8.88 3.26
CA ASP A 123 16.69 -9.13 2.47
C ASP A 123 16.75 -10.59 1.97
N ALA A 124 17.76 -10.88 1.15
CA ALA A 124 18.00 -12.23 0.61
C ALA A 124 18.21 -13.30 1.68
N ASP A 125 18.69 -12.92 2.88
CA ASP A 125 18.92 -13.79 4.03
C ASP A 125 17.68 -13.94 4.94
N LYS A 126 16.52 -13.45 4.49
CA LYS A 126 15.23 -13.47 5.20
C LYS A 126 15.17 -12.58 6.45
N ASN A 127 16.11 -11.65 6.59
CA ASN A 127 16.04 -10.68 7.69
C ASN A 127 15.10 -9.54 7.33
N ILE A 128 14.40 -9.01 8.33
CA ILE A 128 13.56 -7.82 8.17
C ILE A 128 14.47 -6.60 8.01
N LYS A 129 14.39 -5.93 6.85
CA LYS A 129 15.03 -4.61 6.63
C LYS A 129 14.13 -3.48 7.10
N TYR A 130 12.82 -3.63 6.91
CA TYR A 130 11.84 -2.63 7.30
C TYR A 130 10.44 -3.22 7.40
N VAL A 131 9.66 -2.71 8.35
CA VAL A 131 8.20 -2.89 8.45
C VAL A 131 7.60 -1.57 8.85
N THR A 132 6.49 -1.18 8.23
CA THR A 132 5.70 -0.01 8.65
C THR A 132 5.09 -0.22 10.03
N ALA A 133 4.90 0.86 10.78
CA ALA A 133 4.16 0.86 12.04
C ALA A 133 2.76 1.45 11.82
N ASP A 134 1.71 0.75 12.25
CA ASP A 134 0.33 1.18 12.02
C ASP A 134 0.04 2.52 12.71
N HIS A 135 -0.70 3.38 12.04
CA HIS A 135 -1.18 4.67 12.57
C HIS A 135 -2.54 4.50 13.25
N ASN A 136 -2.57 3.71 14.31
CA ASN A 136 -3.78 3.44 15.10
C ASN A 136 -3.70 4.05 16.50
N SER A 137 -4.86 4.31 17.11
CA SER A 137 -4.94 4.86 18.48
C SER A 137 -4.72 3.82 19.58
N GLY A 138 -4.48 2.54 19.22
CA GLY A 138 -4.28 1.44 20.19
C GLY A 138 -3.71 0.20 19.50
N ASP A 139 -3.22 -0.75 20.30
CA ASP A 139 -2.53 -1.97 19.84
C ASP A 139 -3.47 -3.17 19.62
N TYR A 140 -4.77 -2.91 19.35
CA TYR A 140 -5.76 -3.96 19.08
C TYR A 140 -6.30 -3.86 17.65
N MET A 141 -6.66 -5.01 17.07
CA MET A 141 -7.24 -5.08 15.74
C MET A 141 -8.52 -4.25 15.64
N GLY A 142 -8.61 -3.40 14.60
CA GLY A 142 -9.74 -2.49 14.42
C GLY A 142 -9.65 -1.22 15.30
N ALA A 143 -8.50 -0.93 15.92
CA ALA A 143 -8.29 0.36 16.60
C ALA A 143 -8.45 1.51 15.59
N PRO A 144 -9.09 2.64 16.01
CA PRO A 144 -9.31 3.76 15.12
C PRO A 144 -8.02 4.28 14.46
N ILE A 145 -8.04 4.45 13.16
CA ILE A 145 -6.94 5.01 12.37
C ILE A 145 -6.79 6.50 12.70
N THR A 146 -5.57 6.92 12.99
CA THR A 146 -5.25 8.31 13.38
C THR A 146 -4.73 9.14 12.24
N ARG A 147 -4.06 8.50 11.23
CA ARG A 147 -3.53 9.13 10.03
C ARG A 147 -4.08 8.44 8.79
N CYS A 148 -4.65 9.21 7.88
CA CYS A 148 -5.26 8.73 6.64
C CYS A 148 -5.57 9.91 5.72
N PHE A 149 -5.86 9.64 4.46
CA PHE A 149 -6.52 10.61 3.60
C PHE A 149 -8.00 10.64 3.96
N PHE A 150 -8.50 11.81 4.36
CA PHE A 150 -9.92 11.96 4.72
C PHE A 150 -10.44 13.33 4.31
N THR A 151 -11.61 13.36 3.68
CA THR A 151 -12.23 14.60 3.19
C THR A 151 -12.43 15.64 4.29
N GLY A 152 -12.00 16.88 4.01
CA GLY A 152 -12.08 18.00 4.95
C GLY A 152 -11.10 17.92 6.13
N GLN A 153 -10.15 16.97 6.14
CA GLN A 153 -9.14 16.79 7.19
C GLN A 153 -7.76 16.50 6.58
N PRO A 154 -7.23 17.42 5.74
CA PRO A 154 -5.96 17.19 5.05
C PRO A 154 -4.76 17.02 6.00
N GLU A 155 -4.86 17.54 7.23
CA GLU A 155 -3.84 17.38 8.28
C GLU A 155 -3.65 15.92 8.74
N LYS A 156 -4.63 15.06 8.53
CA LYS A 156 -4.51 13.62 8.81
C LYS A 156 -3.67 12.87 7.78
N ALA A 157 -3.51 13.43 6.60
CA ALA A 157 -2.68 12.85 5.53
C ALA A 157 -1.20 13.16 5.77
N GLU A 158 -0.67 12.66 6.87
CA GLU A 158 0.73 12.82 7.28
C GLU A 158 1.44 11.46 7.21
N PRO A 159 2.09 11.11 6.08
CA PRO A 159 2.75 9.82 5.93
C PRO A 159 4.08 9.77 6.66
N ASP A 160 4.41 8.60 7.19
CA ASP A 160 5.79 8.26 7.48
C ASP A 160 6.52 7.98 6.16
N VAL A 161 7.76 8.49 6.07
CA VAL A 161 8.61 8.34 4.88
C VAL A 161 9.94 7.72 5.28
N LYS A 162 10.31 6.61 4.64
CA LYS A 162 11.59 5.95 4.87
C LYS A 162 12.26 5.61 3.54
N THR A 163 13.51 6.04 3.39
CA THR A 163 14.34 5.72 2.22
C THR A 163 15.51 4.84 2.62
N PHE A 164 15.79 3.82 1.82
CA PHE A 164 16.93 2.91 1.99
C PHE A 164 17.28 2.21 0.68
N LYS A 165 18.43 1.54 0.64
CA LYS A 165 18.87 0.80 -0.54
C LYS A 165 18.21 -0.56 -0.62
N VAL A 166 17.88 -0.95 -1.84
CA VAL A 166 17.46 -2.30 -2.20
C VAL A 166 18.56 -3.02 -2.99
N ALA A 167 18.57 -4.33 -2.88
CA ALA A 167 19.56 -5.21 -3.50
C ALA A 167 18.89 -6.44 -4.14
N PRO A 168 19.56 -7.12 -5.09
CA PRO A 168 19.07 -8.39 -5.61
C PRO A 168 18.80 -9.40 -4.49
N GLY A 169 17.66 -10.06 -4.57
CA GLY A 169 17.16 -10.98 -3.53
C GLY A 169 16.19 -10.34 -2.54
N ASP A 170 16.13 -9.00 -2.45
CA ASP A 170 15.15 -8.33 -1.60
C ASP A 170 13.73 -8.62 -2.08
N ARG A 171 12.83 -8.79 -1.12
CA ARG A 171 11.38 -8.89 -1.38
C ARG A 171 10.62 -7.83 -0.59
N ILE A 172 9.69 -7.19 -1.29
CA ILE A 172 8.84 -6.13 -0.75
C ILE A 172 7.39 -6.63 -0.84
N PHE A 173 6.66 -6.54 0.27
CA PHE A 173 5.27 -6.96 0.33
C PHE A 173 4.41 -5.85 0.91
N LEU A 174 3.48 -5.34 0.10
CA LEU A 174 2.48 -4.38 0.55
C LEU A 174 1.15 -5.10 0.69
N CYS A 175 0.40 -4.84 1.75
CA CYS A 175 -0.90 -5.47 1.95
C CYS A 175 -1.85 -4.60 2.79
N SER A 176 -3.16 -4.76 2.56
CA SER A 176 -4.22 -4.21 3.43
C SER A 176 -4.37 -5.03 4.72
N ASP A 177 -5.16 -4.51 5.65
CA ASP A 177 -5.42 -5.14 6.95
C ASP A 177 -6.22 -6.44 6.86
N GLY A 178 -6.87 -6.72 5.76
CA GLY A 178 -7.49 -8.01 5.48
C GLY A 178 -6.50 -9.15 5.18
N VAL A 179 -5.20 -8.87 5.05
CA VAL A 179 -4.19 -9.88 4.69
C VAL A 179 -3.35 -10.32 5.88
N TYR A 180 -2.67 -9.39 6.55
CA TYR A 180 -1.67 -9.74 7.56
C TYR A 180 -2.22 -10.44 8.80
N PRO A 181 -3.49 -10.29 9.22
CA PRO A 181 -4.04 -11.05 10.34
C PRO A 181 -4.32 -12.53 10.00
N CYS A 182 -4.35 -12.89 8.71
CA CYS A 182 -4.68 -14.25 8.27
C CYS A 182 -3.56 -15.26 8.53
N MET A 183 -2.38 -14.81 8.96
CA MET A 183 -1.25 -15.70 9.25
C MET A 183 -0.28 -15.10 10.26
N ALA A 184 0.41 -15.96 11.01
CA ALA A 184 1.43 -15.53 11.95
C ALA A 184 2.63 -14.88 11.22
N PRO A 185 3.32 -13.90 11.83
CA PRO A 185 4.40 -13.14 11.18
C PRO A 185 5.58 -14.01 10.66
N ASP A 186 5.91 -15.10 11.34
CA ASP A 186 6.95 -16.04 10.94
C ASP A 186 6.51 -16.84 9.69
N ILE A 187 5.25 -17.26 9.63
CA ILE A 187 4.66 -17.93 8.47
C ILE A 187 4.62 -16.97 7.27
N LEU A 188 4.20 -15.72 7.49
CA LEU A 188 4.19 -14.69 6.46
C LEU A 188 5.59 -14.51 5.86
N ARG A 189 6.62 -14.33 6.70
CA ARG A 189 8.02 -14.22 6.27
C ARG A 189 8.46 -15.45 5.46
N ASP A 190 8.26 -16.65 6.00
CA ASP A 190 8.75 -17.88 5.37
C ASP A 190 8.08 -18.12 4.02
N ARG A 191 6.80 -17.77 3.87
CA ARG A 191 6.09 -17.83 2.60
C ARG A 191 6.54 -16.75 1.61
N LEU A 192 6.73 -15.52 2.07
CA LEU A 192 7.26 -14.45 1.20
C LEU A 192 8.64 -14.78 0.64
N MET A 193 9.47 -15.46 1.43
CA MET A 193 10.85 -15.82 1.08
C MET A 193 11.01 -17.25 0.54
N ASP A 194 9.90 -17.88 0.10
CA ASP A 194 9.88 -19.19 -0.55
C ASP A 194 10.49 -19.07 -1.97
N ASP A 195 11.20 -20.11 -2.42
CA ASP A 195 11.82 -20.16 -3.75
C ASP A 195 10.86 -20.55 -4.88
N ARG A 196 9.59 -20.82 -4.55
CA ARG A 196 8.55 -21.10 -5.54
C ARG A 196 8.29 -19.91 -6.47
N PRO A 197 7.65 -20.15 -7.63
CA PRO A 197 7.15 -19.07 -8.47
C PRO A 197 6.32 -18.05 -7.66
N MET A 198 6.48 -16.77 -7.98
CA MET A 198 5.78 -15.70 -7.26
C MET A 198 4.25 -15.87 -7.31
N GLU A 199 3.73 -16.41 -8.40
CA GLU A 199 2.32 -16.71 -8.57
C GLU A 199 1.83 -17.71 -7.50
N ASP A 200 2.56 -18.82 -7.30
CA ASP A 200 2.23 -19.83 -6.29
C ASP A 200 2.29 -19.29 -4.86
N ILE A 201 3.20 -18.34 -4.61
CA ILE A 201 3.30 -17.64 -3.33
C ILE A 201 2.04 -16.79 -3.11
N MET A 202 1.66 -15.99 -4.11
CA MET A 202 0.50 -15.10 -4.02
C MET A 202 -0.81 -15.89 -3.94
N ASP A 203 -0.92 -17.02 -4.65
CA ASP A 203 -2.07 -17.93 -4.53
C ASP A 203 -2.19 -18.52 -3.12
N THR A 204 -1.05 -18.82 -2.47
CA THR A 204 -1.06 -19.26 -1.07
C THR A 204 -1.62 -18.19 -0.15
N PHE A 205 -1.18 -16.92 -0.30
CA PHE A 205 -1.73 -15.82 0.49
C PHE A 205 -3.21 -15.60 0.23
N LYS A 206 -3.61 -15.59 -1.04
CA LYS A 206 -5.01 -15.46 -1.43
C LYS A 206 -5.88 -16.55 -0.80
N PHE A 207 -5.44 -17.81 -0.85
CA PHE A 207 -6.14 -18.93 -0.22
C PHE A 207 -6.28 -18.75 1.30
N MET A 208 -5.24 -18.29 1.99
CA MET A 208 -5.30 -18.02 3.43
C MET A 208 -6.31 -16.90 3.74
N CYS A 209 -6.30 -15.82 2.98
CA CYS A 209 -7.26 -14.73 3.14
C CYS A 209 -8.70 -15.19 2.84
N GLU A 210 -8.91 -16.01 1.82
CA GLU A 210 -10.22 -16.61 1.51
C GLU A 210 -10.81 -17.39 2.69
N LYS A 211 -9.97 -18.00 3.52
CA LYS A 211 -10.38 -18.83 4.67
C LYS A 211 -10.55 -18.04 5.95
N PHE A 212 -9.77 -16.98 6.16
CA PHE A 212 -9.62 -16.36 7.46
C PHE A 212 -9.89 -14.85 7.47
N SER A 213 -9.98 -14.19 6.30
CA SER A 213 -10.30 -12.77 6.25
C SER A 213 -11.79 -12.52 6.31
N GLU A 214 -12.19 -11.54 7.12
CA GLU A 214 -13.55 -11.00 7.16
C GLU A 214 -13.67 -9.68 6.38
N ASP A 215 -12.56 -9.22 5.76
CA ASP A 215 -12.48 -7.95 5.04
C ASP A 215 -12.14 -8.11 3.56
N ASN A 216 -12.06 -6.96 2.86
CA ASN A 216 -11.36 -6.89 1.60
C ASN A 216 -9.88 -7.25 1.83
N TYR A 217 -9.24 -7.91 0.90
CA TYR A 217 -7.84 -8.27 1.03
C TYR A 217 -7.09 -8.07 -0.27
N SER A 218 -6.06 -7.27 -0.18
CA SER A 218 -5.24 -6.88 -1.33
C SER A 218 -3.76 -6.91 -0.98
N ALA A 219 -2.95 -7.38 -1.93
CA ALA A 219 -1.51 -7.44 -1.73
C ALA A 219 -0.74 -7.24 -3.03
N ILE A 220 0.50 -6.76 -2.87
CA ILE A 220 1.51 -6.62 -3.91
C ILE A 220 2.79 -7.28 -3.41
N LEU A 221 3.30 -8.28 -4.12
CA LEU A 221 4.62 -8.84 -3.89
C LEU A 221 5.57 -8.37 -4.99
N VAL A 222 6.69 -7.80 -4.59
CA VAL A 222 7.75 -7.33 -5.49
C VAL A 222 9.04 -8.06 -5.17
N LYS A 223 9.73 -8.53 -6.21
CA LYS A 223 11.05 -9.16 -6.12
C LYS A 223 12.07 -8.34 -6.89
N ILE A 224 13.21 -8.12 -6.27
CA ILE A 224 14.38 -7.49 -6.86
C ILE A 224 15.32 -8.60 -7.36
N ASP A 225 15.62 -8.62 -8.67
CA ASP A 225 16.53 -9.59 -9.34
C ASP A 225 17.80 -8.92 -9.87
#